data_8511ccf895106860f9963ad961103049
#
_entry.id   8511ccf895106860f9963ad961103049
#
_cell.length_a   1.000
_cell.length_b   1.000
_cell.length_c   1.000
_cell.angle_alpha   90.00
_cell.angle_beta   90.00
_cell.angle_gamma   90.00
#
_symmetry.space_group_name_H-M   'P 1'
#
loop_
_entity.id
_entity.type
_entity.pdbx_description
1 polymer ?
#
loop_
_entity_poly.entity_id
_entity_poly.type
_entity_poly.pdbx_seq_one_letter_code
_entity_poly.pdbx_strand_id
1 'polypeptide(L)'
;MSQDRILPGVVLMLAFSVLAPLLDVSSKLAAAAIPVGQITAARFVVQGALMLPVVLVMRLSWRVSPMILGLVSLRALFLIVSTYGFVAAVAVMPIADALAIVFFEPFIVMIVGHFLFGDSVGPRRIGASVVGFAGTMLVIQPSLALYGWVTLFPLGSAFAFAAYMLVTRAISAAIHPVTMQLHTSIAGVVLCLPVLVLANGSGLATLDPVLPQGIFWLWLFGVGFWAALAHICMTYALKFAPSATLAPLQYLEIIVAVALGYLVFGDFPNALTWAGIVLIVASGLYLITREQVVARRQRTATASPAPAHPAPHPAGRVPAPPASPARQSAG
;
A
#
# COMPACT_ATOMS: atom_id res chain seq x y z
N MET A 1 -19.86 9.05 -1.47
CA MET A 1 -18.70 9.89 -1.08
C MET A 1 -18.80 11.16 -1.91
N SER A 2 -18.91 12.34 -1.28
CA SER A 2 -19.01 13.61 -1.99
C SER A 2 -17.72 13.90 -2.75
N GLN A 3 -17.81 14.49 -3.93
CA GLN A 3 -16.66 14.88 -4.78
C GLN A 3 -15.66 15.79 -4.04
N ASP A 4 -16.11 16.50 -3.00
CA ASP A 4 -15.32 17.47 -2.23
C ASP A 4 -14.16 16.87 -1.41
N ARG A 5 -14.08 15.54 -1.28
CA ARG A 5 -13.02 14.88 -0.50
C ARG A 5 -11.96 14.16 -1.34
N ILE A 6 -12.12 14.07 -2.65
CA ILE A 6 -11.13 13.39 -3.52
C ILE A 6 -9.84 14.21 -3.61
N LEU A 7 -9.95 15.55 -3.72
CA LEU A 7 -8.77 16.42 -3.84
C LEU A 7 -7.80 16.31 -2.66
N PRO A 8 -8.24 16.36 -1.38
CA PRO A 8 -7.34 16.08 -0.26
C PRO A 8 -6.65 14.72 -0.34
N GLY A 9 -7.37 13.68 -0.80
CA GLY A 9 -6.79 12.35 -1.01
C GLY A 9 -5.67 12.36 -2.06
N VAL A 10 -5.88 13.04 -3.18
CA VAL A 10 -4.87 13.20 -4.24
C VAL A 10 -3.64 13.96 -3.71
N VAL A 11 -3.84 15.09 -3.01
CA VAL A 11 -2.73 15.87 -2.45
C VAL A 11 -1.91 15.06 -1.45
N LEU A 12 -2.56 14.29 -0.58
CA LEU A 12 -1.87 13.43 0.38
C LEU A 12 -1.11 12.29 -0.31
N MET A 13 -1.64 11.71 -1.39
CA MET A 13 -0.93 10.68 -2.15
C MET A 13 0.27 11.27 -2.91
N LEU A 14 0.16 12.47 -3.46
CA LEU A 14 1.31 13.19 -4.03
C LEU A 14 2.38 13.48 -2.98
N ALA A 15 1.96 13.88 -1.76
CA ALA A 15 2.89 14.05 -0.65
C ALA A 15 3.57 12.72 -0.29
N PHE A 16 2.83 11.60 -0.24
CA PHE A 16 3.43 10.27 -0.05
C PHE A 16 4.50 9.98 -1.11
N SER A 17 4.19 10.20 -2.40
CA SER A 17 5.12 9.91 -3.51
C SER A 17 6.42 10.74 -3.45
N VAL A 18 6.44 11.85 -2.71
CA VAL A 18 7.66 12.64 -2.46
C VAL A 18 8.36 12.20 -1.17
N LEU A 19 7.59 11.87 -0.13
CA LEU A 19 8.12 11.55 1.20
C LEU A 19 8.73 10.14 1.27
N ALA A 20 8.16 9.17 0.52
CA ALA A 20 8.67 7.81 0.51
C ALA A 20 10.10 7.71 -0.05
N PRO A 21 10.46 8.33 -1.18
CA PRO A 21 11.86 8.36 -1.62
C PRO A 21 12.83 9.08 -0.66
N LEU A 22 12.37 10.03 0.17
CA LEU A 22 13.21 10.62 1.23
C LEU A 22 13.53 9.61 2.35
N LEU A 23 12.59 8.71 2.66
CA LEU A 23 12.85 7.57 3.53
C LEU A 23 13.94 6.68 2.92
N ASP A 24 13.87 6.39 1.61
CA ASP A 24 14.81 5.53 0.91
C ASP A 24 16.22 6.15 0.87
N VAL A 25 16.31 7.44 0.56
CA VAL A 25 17.57 8.21 0.62
C VAL A 25 18.18 8.15 2.03
N SER A 26 17.37 8.41 3.07
CA SER A 26 17.83 8.33 4.46
C SER A 26 18.32 6.93 4.81
N SER A 27 17.64 5.88 4.33
CA SER A 27 18.01 4.49 4.54
C SER A 27 19.33 4.15 3.85
N LYS A 28 19.52 4.58 2.60
CA LYS A 28 20.76 4.37 1.84
C LYS A 28 21.94 5.12 2.47
N LEU A 29 21.74 6.37 2.91
CA LEU A 29 22.77 7.15 3.62
C LEU A 29 23.14 6.52 4.97
N ALA A 30 22.16 6.02 5.71
CA ALA A 30 22.42 5.31 6.99
C ALA A 30 23.20 4.01 6.75
N ALA A 31 22.90 3.27 5.68
CA ALA A 31 23.50 1.98 5.37
C ALA A 31 25.01 2.08 5.06
N ALA A 32 25.56 3.28 4.85
CA ALA A 32 26.99 3.49 4.69
C ALA A 32 27.81 3.11 5.94
N ALA A 33 27.23 3.13 7.15
CA ALA A 33 27.93 2.77 8.39
C ALA A 33 27.06 2.02 9.41
N ILE A 34 25.76 1.94 9.19
CA ILE A 34 24.81 1.32 10.12
C ILE A 34 24.28 0.02 9.52
N PRO A 35 24.29 -1.09 10.29
CA PRO A 35 23.74 -2.37 9.86
C PRO A 35 22.27 -2.29 9.48
N VAL A 36 21.86 -3.02 8.43
CA VAL A 36 20.51 -3.00 7.87
C VAL A 36 19.44 -3.34 8.92
N GLY A 37 19.71 -4.32 9.79
CA GLY A 37 18.80 -4.67 10.88
C GLY A 37 18.58 -3.53 11.87
N GLN A 38 19.63 -2.76 12.18
CA GLN A 38 19.55 -1.61 13.07
C GLN A 38 18.77 -0.46 12.41
N ILE A 39 18.95 -0.20 11.11
CA ILE A 39 18.15 0.77 10.34
C ILE A 39 16.67 0.36 10.37
N THR A 40 16.40 -0.92 10.13
CA THR A 40 15.04 -1.47 10.17
C THR A 40 14.39 -1.28 11.54
N ALA A 41 15.11 -1.57 12.62
CA ALA A 41 14.61 -1.37 13.99
C ALA A 41 14.39 0.12 14.30
N ALA A 42 15.35 0.99 13.94
CA ALA A 42 15.27 2.44 14.16
C ALA A 42 14.03 3.05 13.50
N ARG A 43 13.65 2.58 12.30
CA ARG A 43 12.39 2.97 11.64
C ARG A 43 11.20 2.81 12.59
N PHE A 44 11.04 1.64 13.21
CA PHE A 44 9.89 1.36 14.08
C PHE A 44 9.97 2.14 15.40
N VAL A 45 11.17 2.30 15.97
CA VAL A 45 11.37 3.09 17.20
C VAL A 45 10.94 4.54 16.98
N VAL A 46 11.50 5.20 15.97
CA VAL A 46 11.21 6.61 15.68
C VAL A 46 9.75 6.80 15.24
N GLN A 47 9.25 5.94 14.35
CA GLN A 47 7.86 5.98 13.92
C GLN A 47 6.89 5.80 15.10
N GLY A 48 7.15 4.86 16.01
CA GLY A 48 6.35 4.63 17.21
C GLY A 48 6.37 5.83 18.16
N ALA A 49 7.57 6.40 18.38
CA ALA A 49 7.74 7.60 19.21
C ALA A 49 6.97 8.81 18.66
N LEU A 50 6.88 8.96 17.32
CA LEU A 50 6.13 10.02 16.68
C LEU A 50 4.62 9.75 16.65
N MET A 51 4.18 8.47 16.55
CA MET A 51 2.77 8.11 16.53
C MET A 51 2.13 8.16 17.91
N LEU A 52 2.88 7.88 18.97
CA LEU A 52 2.36 7.86 20.34
C LEU A 52 1.71 9.19 20.75
N PRO A 53 2.36 10.36 20.64
CA PRO A 53 1.73 11.63 20.97
C PRO A 53 0.50 11.92 20.11
N VAL A 54 0.49 11.51 18.82
CA VAL A 54 -0.67 11.70 17.95
C VAL A 54 -1.88 10.90 18.47
N VAL A 55 -1.70 9.64 18.87
CA VAL A 55 -2.75 8.80 19.46
C VAL A 55 -3.28 9.42 20.75
N LEU A 56 -2.39 9.95 21.60
CA LEU A 56 -2.76 10.58 22.88
C LEU A 56 -3.53 11.87 22.67
N VAL A 57 -3.06 12.78 21.82
CA VAL A 57 -3.70 14.07 21.51
C VAL A 57 -5.07 13.84 20.84
N MET A 58 -5.18 12.90 19.91
CA MET A 58 -6.44 12.54 19.27
C MET A 58 -7.36 11.70 20.18
N ARG A 59 -6.92 11.33 21.37
CA ARG A 59 -7.66 10.49 22.34
C ARG A 59 -8.18 9.19 21.70
N LEU A 60 -7.41 8.59 20.81
CA LEU A 60 -7.79 7.36 20.15
C LEU A 60 -7.68 6.17 21.11
N SER A 61 -8.62 5.24 21.00
CA SER A 61 -8.51 3.98 21.73
C SER A 61 -7.32 3.18 21.21
N TRP A 62 -6.44 2.80 22.10
CA TRP A 62 -5.31 1.91 21.82
C TRP A 62 -5.60 0.45 22.23
N ARG A 63 -6.76 0.20 22.83
CA ARG A 63 -7.18 -1.16 23.16
C ARG A 63 -7.69 -1.84 21.89
N VAL A 64 -7.11 -2.97 21.58
CA VAL A 64 -7.48 -3.82 20.44
C VAL A 64 -7.73 -5.24 20.93
N SER A 65 -8.56 -5.99 20.22
CA SER A 65 -8.78 -7.41 20.55
C SER A 65 -7.51 -8.22 20.32
N PRO A 66 -7.33 -9.37 21.03
CA PRO A 66 -6.16 -10.25 20.82
C PRO A 66 -6.01 -10.70 19.37
N MET A 67 -7.11 -10.95 18.66
CA MET A 67 -7.09 -11.30 17.23
C MET A 67 -6.51 -10.18 16.38
N ILE A 68 -6.97 -8.94 16.60
CA ILE A 68 -6.44 -7.75 15.87
C ILE A 68 -4.98 -7.53 16.22
N LEU A 69 -4.58 -7.71 17.48
CA LEU A 69 -3.17 -7.61 17.89
C LEU A 69 -2.30 -8.64 17.18
N GLY A 70 -2.76 -9.89 17.04
CA GLY A 70 -2.07 -10.93 16.29
C GLY A 70 -1.90 -10.55 14.80
N LEU A 71 -2.96 -10.03 14.16
CA LEU A 71 -2.89 -9.59 12.76
C LEU A 71 -2.00 -8.36 12.57
N VAL A 72 -1.99 -7.43 13.52
CA VAL A 72 -1.07 -6.28 13.48
C VAL A 72 0.38 -6.72 13.68
N SER A 73 0.63 -7.73 14.53
CA SER A 73 1.97 -8.31 14.70
C SER A 73 2.45 -9.02 13.43
N LEU A 74 1.58 -9.78 12.76
CA LEU A 74 1.85 -10.38 11.46
C LEU A 74 2.13 -9.32 10.39
N ARG A 75 1.35 -8.24 10.38
CA ARG A 75 1.56 -7.08 9.53
C ARG A 75 2.94 -6.44 9.78
N ALA A 76 3.33 -6.30 11.04
CA ALA A 76 4.65 -5.78 11.40
C ALA A 76 5.78 -6.70 10.91
N LEU A 77 5.63 -8.01 11.03
CA LEU A 77 6.59 -8.98 10.52
C LEU A 77 6.80 -8.83 9.02
N PHE A 78 5.72 -8.75 8.24
CA PHE A 78 5.84 -8.54 6.79
C PHE A 78 6.50 -7.19 6.47
N LEU A 79 6.21 -6.14 7.23
CA LEU A 79 6.84 -4.84 7.03
C LEU A 79 8.33 -4.86 7.42
N ILE A 80 8.73 -5.63 8.44
CA ILE A 80 10.14 -5.84 8.81
C ILE A 80 10.87 -6.52 7.65
N VAL A 81 10.34 -7.63 7.15
CA VAL A 81 10.95 -8.39 6.03
C VAL A 81 11.06 -7.50 4.80
N SER A 82 10.01 -6.77 4.47
CA SER A 82 10.02 -5.84 3.33
C SER A 82 11.05 -4.73 3.52
N THR A 83 11.06 -4.06 4.67
CA THR A 83 12.01 -2.96 4.95
C THR A 83 13.44 -3.47 4.94
N TYR A 84 13.71 -4.59 5.61
CA TYR A 84 15.05 -5.19 5.64
C TYR A 84 15.55 -5.53 4.23
N GLY A 85 14.72 -6.22 3.44
CA GLY A 85 15.08 -6.59 2.06
C GLY A 85 15.32 -5.37 1.19
N PHE A 86 14.48 -4.35 1.28
CA PHE A 86 14.65 -3.12 0.51
C PHE A 86 15.92 -2.34 0.93
N VAL A 87 16.13 -2.15 2.24
CA VAL A 87 17.31 -1.44 2.76
C VAL A 87 18.60 -2.18 2.42
N ALA A 88 18.60 -3.53 2.50
CA ALA A 88 19.74 -4.34 2.09
C ALA A 88 20.08 -4.17 0.59
N ALA A 89 19.07 -4.01 -0.25
CA ALA A 89 19.25 -3.76 -1.66
C ALA A 89 19.82 -2.35 -1.93
N VAL A 90 19.17 -1.31 -1.40
CA VAL A 90 19.59 0.08 -1.66
C VAL A 90 20.93 0.44 -1.03
N ALA A 91 21.41 -0.35 -0.07
CA ALA A 91 22.76 -0.24 0.45
C ALA A 91 23.84 -0.45 -0.62
N VAL A 92 23.55 -1.22 -1.68
CA VAL A 92 24.52 -1.59 -2.72
C VAL A 92 24.09 -1.25 -4.14
N MET A 93 22.81 -0.98 -4.38
CA MET A 93 22.28 -0.69 -5.71
C MET A 93 21.53 0.66 -5.76
N PRO A 94 21.28 1.23 -6.95
CA PRO A 94 20.48 2.45 -7.11
C PRO A 94 19.07 2.31 -6.55
N ILE A 95 18.56 3.37 -5.91
CA ILE A 95 17.20 3.37 -5.33
C ILE A 95 16.16 3.13 -6.43
N ALA A 96 16.33 3.76 -7.60
CA ALA A 96 15.40 3.61 -8.72
C ALA A 96 15.29 2.17 -9.23
N ASP A 97 16.41 1.43 -9.28
CA ASP A 97 16.43 0.02 -9.71
C ASP A 97 15.71 -0.86 -8.68
N ALA A 98 16.01 -0.67 -7.39
CA ALA A 98 15.35 -1.40 -6.32
C ALA A 98 13.84 -1.12 -6.30
N LEU A 99 13.43 0.15 -6.40
CA LEU A 99 12.03 0.57 -6.39
C LEU A 99 11.26 0.06 -7.61
N ALA A 100 11.88 0.07 -8.79
CA ALA A 100 11.26 -0.49 -10.00
C ALA A 100 10.91 -1.98 -9.82
N ILE A 101 11.77 -2.76 -9.15
CA ILE A 101 11.48 -4.16 -8.85
C ILE A 101 10.34 -4.27 -7.83
N VAL A 102 10.32 -3.42 -6.79
CA VAL A 102 9.26 -3.40 -5.78
C VAL A 102 7.90 -3.05 -6.41
N PHE A 103 7.84 -2.23 -7.44
CA PHE A 103 6.60 -1.89 -8.14
C PHE A 103 5.92 -3.07 -8.87
N PHE A 104 6.48 -4.26 -8.76
CA PHE A 104 5.75 -5.49 -9.06
C PHE A 104 4.71 -5.85 -7.99
N GLU A 105 4.79 -5.27 -6.79
CA GLU A 105 3.89 -5.48 -5.65
C GLU A 105 2.38 -5.35 -6.00
N PRO A 106 1.89 -4.35 -6.74
CA PRO A 106 0.47 -4.22 -7.04
C PRO A 106 -0.10 -5.42 -7.83
N PHE A 107 0.72 -6.06 -8.65
CA PHE A 107 0.32 -7.27 -9.37
C PHE A 107 0.19 -8.46 -8.43
N ILE A 108 1.08 -8.56 -7.43
CA ILE A 108 1.02 -9.59 -6.38
C ILE A 108 -0.27 -9.39 -5.56
N VAL A 109 -0.54 -8.15 -5.10
CA VAL A 109 -1.76 -7.82 -4.34
C VAL A 109 -3.02 -8.19 -5.13
N MET A 110 -3.04 -7.92 -6.44
CA MET A 110 -4.17 -8.26 -7.30
C MET A 110 -4.39 -9.78 -7.40
N ILE A 111 -3.33 -10.56 -7.65
CA ILE A 111 -3.41 -12.01 -7.81
C ILE A 111 -3.82 -12.66 -6.48
N VAL A 112 -3.10 -12.32 -5.39
CA VAL A 112 -3.38 -12.90 -4.07
C VAL A 112 -4.73 -12.42 -3.53
N GLY A 113 -5.11 -11.17 -3.80
CA GLY A 113 -6.42 -10.61 -3.45
C GLY A 113 -7.58 -11.36 -4.12
N HIS A 114 -7.38 -11.87 -5.33
CA HIS A 114 -8.36 -12.75 -5.99
C HIS A 114 -8.65 -14.02 -5.15
N PHE A 115 -7.60 -14.68 -4.70
CA PHE A 115 -7.75 -15.93 -3.92
C PHE A 115 -8.26 -15.69 -2.50
N LEU A 116 -7.82 -14.60 -1.84
CA LEU A 116 -8.18 -14.32 -0.45
C LEU A 116 -9.52 -13.61 -0.28
N PHE A 117 -9.87 -12.71 -1.20
CA PHE A 117 -11.06 -11.85 -1.07
C PHE A 117 -12.09 -12.07 -2.19
N GLY A 118 -11.82 -12.98 -3.14
CA GLY A 118 -12.72 -13.23 -4.27
C GLY A 118 -12.75 -12.10 -5.30
N ASP A 119 -11.72 -11.25 -5.34
CA ASP A 119 -11.64 -10.15 -6.31
C ASP A 119 -11.67 -10.71 -7.74
N SER A 120 -12.47 -10.12 -8.63
CA SER A 120 -12.54 -10.58 -10.02
C SER A 120 -11.27 -10.24 -10.80
N VAL A 121 -10.57 -11.23 -11.31
CA VAL A 121 -9.37 -11.05 -12.17
C VAL A 121 -9.70 -11.49 -13.59
N GLY A 122 -9.89 -10.51 -14.47
CA GLY A 122 -10.15 -10.77 -15.89
C GLY A 122 -8.85 -10.95 -16.71
N PRO A 123 -8.94 -11.50 -17.95
CA PRO A 123 -7.77 -11.83 -18.79
C PRO A 123 -6.87 -10.61 -19.07
N ARG A 124 -7.46 -9.42 -19.13
CA ARG A 124 -6.69 -8.17 -19.33
C ARG A 124 -5.83 -7.80 -18.13
N ARG A 125 -6.28 -8.12 -16.90
CA ARG A 125 -5.49 -7.93 -15.69
C ARG A 125 -4.31 -8.90 -15.68
N ILE A 126 -4.54 -10.14 -16.08
CA ILE A 126 -3.47 -11.13 -16.24
C ILE A 126 -2.46 -10.66 -17.29
N GLY A 127 -2.92 -10.18 -18.45
CA GLY A 127 -2.04 -9.63 -19.48
C GLY A 127 -1.18 -8.46 -18.99
N ALA A 128 -1.77 -7.50 -18.26
CA ALA A 128 -1.03 -6.39 -17.65
C ALA A 128 0.02 -6.89 -16.63
N SER A 129 -0.32 -7.91 -15.83
CA SER A 129 0.63 -8.52 -14.88
C SER A 129 1.82 -9.17 -15.59
N VAL A 130 1.58 -9.87 -16.70
CA VAL A 130 2.65 -10.49 -17.51
C VAL A 130 3.58 -9.41 -18.09
N VAL A 131 3.03 -8.30 -18.60
CA VAL A 131 3.83 -7.18 -19.10
C VAL A 131 4.62 -6.51 -17.98
N GLY A 132 3.98 -6.28 -16.81
CA GLY A 132 4.67 -5.74 -15.63
C GLY A 132 5.79 -6.66 -15.15
N PHE A 133 5.56 -7.98 -15.13
CA PHE A 133 6.60 -8.96 -14.80
C PHE A 133 7.76 -8.94 -15.81
N ALA A 134 7.47 -8.87 -17.11
CA ALA A 134 8.51 -8.72 -18.13
C ALA A 134 9.33 -7.43 -17.92
N GLY A 135 8.67 -6.31 -17.56
CA GLY A 135 9.35 -5.07 -17.19
C GLY A 135 10.26 -5.25 -15.97
N THR A 136 9.80 -5.95 -14.94
CA THR A 136 10.62 -6.26 -13.75
C THR A 136 11.85 -7.11 -14.13
N MET A 137 11.69 -8.09 -15.03
CA MET A 137 12.82 -8.90 -15.52
C MET A 137 13.87 -8.07 -16.28
N LEU A 138 13.44 -7.04 -17.04
CA LEU A 138 14.36 -6.11 -17.70
C LEU A 138 15.18 -5.29 -16.71
N VAL A 139 14.65 -4.99 -15.53
CA VAL A 139 15.41 -4.30 -14.46
C VAL A 139 16.31 -5.27 -13.71
N ILE A 140 15.84 -6.49 -13.42
CA ILE A 140 16.61 -7.48 -12.67
C ILE A 140 17.84 -7.95 -13.44
N GLN A 141 17.75 -8.15 -14.75
CA GLN A 141 18.86 -8.70 -15.55
C GLN A 141 20.16 -7.92 -15.42
N PRO A 142 20.21 -6.61 -15.71
CA PRO A 142 21.45 -5.85 -15.56
C PRO A 142 21.88 -5.72 -14.10
N SER A 143 20.91 -5.58 -13.19
CA SER A 143 21.18 -5.45 -11.76
C SER A 143 21.75 -6.74 -11.17
N LEU A 144 21.29 -7.92 -11.61
CA LEU A 144 21.83 -9.21 -11.17
C LEU A 144 23.29 -9.40 -11.61
N ALA A 145 23.64 -8.95 -12.82
CA ALA A 145 25.00 -8.99 -13.31
C ALA A 145 25.94 -8.06 -12.54
N LEU A 146 25.44 -6.89 -12.10
CA LEU A 146 26.23 -5.87 -11.41
C LEU A 146 26.31 -6.10 -9.89
N TYR A 147 25.19 -6.47 -9.24
CA TYR A 147 25.03 -6.51 -7.78
C TYR A 147 24.81 -7.93 -7.23
N GLY A 148 24.75 -8.94 -8.10
CA GLY A 148 24.56 -10.34 -7.69
C GLY A 148 23.19 -10.62 -7.04
N TRP A 149 23.14 -11.61 -6.17
CA TRP A 149 21.91 -12.10 -5.55
C TRP A 149 21.14 -11.06 -4.72
N VAL A 150 21.78 -9.97 -4.29
CA VAL A 150 21.14 -8.88 -3.55
C VAL A 150 20.00 -8.24 -4.37
N THR A 151 20.09 -8.28 -5.70
CA THR A 151 19.02 -7.83 -6.61
C THR A 151 17.69 -8.55 -6.41
N LEU A 152 17.67 -9.74 -5.81
CA LEU A 152 16.43 -10.45 -5.50
C LEU A 152 15.78 -9.97 -4.19
N PHE A 153 16.47 -9.20 -3.37
CA PHE A 153 15.90 -8.67 -2.12
C PHE A 153 14.72 -7.71 -2.36
N PRO A 154 14.75 -6.78 -3.34
CA PRO A 154 13.58 -5.96 -3.68
C PRO A 154 12.39 -6.80 -4.13
N LEU A 155 12.61 -7.92 -4.82
CA LEU A 155 11.53 -8.84 -5.19
C LEU A 155 10.91 -9.50 -3.95
N GLY A 156 11.73 -9.99 -3.03
CA GLY A 156 11.29 -10.48 -1.72
C GLY A 156 10.55 -9.41 -0.92
N SER A 157 11.06 -8.17 -0.96
CA SER A 157 10.41 -6.99 -0.39
C SER A 157 9.04 -6.74 -0.99
N ALA A 158 8.87 -6.85 -2.32
CA ALA A 158 7.58 -6.71 -3.00
C ALA A 158 6.54 -7.74 -2.52
N PHE A 159 6.92 -9.01 -2.37
CA PHE A 159 6.03 -10.04 -1.82
C PHE A 159 5.65 -9.77 -0.37
N ALA A 160 6.62 -9.40 0.47
CA ALA A 160 6.37 -9.07 1.86
C ALA A 160 5.49 -7.82 2.01
N PHE A 161 5.72 -6.78 1.18
CA PHE A 161 4.91 -5.58 1.20
C PHE A 161 3.49 -5.84 0.69
N ALA A 162 3.32 -6.68 -0.34
CA ALA A 162 2.02 -7.14 -0.79
C ALA A 162 1.24 -7.85 0.34
N ALA A 163 1.90 -8.75 1.07
CA ALA A 163 1.30 -9.42 2.24
C ALA A 163 0.94 -8.42 3.35
N TYR A 164 1.81 -7.44 3.64
CA TYR A 164 1.53 -6.33 4.54
C TYR A 164 0.27 -5.55 4.12
N MET A 165 0.11 -5.24 2.82
CA MET A 165 -1.05 -4.52 2.29
C MET A 165 -2.34 -5.35 2.41
N LEU A 166 -2.28 -6.66 2.14
CA LEU A 166 -3.44 -7.55 2.26
C LEU A 166 -3.92 -7.69 3.70
N VAL A 167 -3.00 -7.84 4.67
CA VAL A 167 -3.34 -7.83 6.11
C VAL A 167 -3.89 -6.48 6.52
N THR A 168 -3.30 -5.37 6.04
CA THR A 168 -3.80 -4.01 6.30
C THR A 168 -5.24 -3.87 5.83
N ARG A 169 -5.55 -4.33 4.61
CA ARG A 169 -6.92 -4.33 4.05
C ARG A 169 -7.88 -5.13 4.95
N ALA A 170 -7.49 -6.32 5.39
CA ALA A 170 -8.33 -7.18 6.22
C ALA A 170 -8.73 -6.54 7.55
N ILE A 171 -7.85 -5.72 8.17
CA ILE A 171 -8.09 -5.12 9.50
C ILE A 171 -8.48 -3.63 9.45
N SER A 172 -8.48 -3.01 8.27
CA SER A 172 -8.67 -1.55 8.11
C SER A 172 -10.00 -1.02 8.65
N ALA A 173 -11.05 -1.85 8.64
CA ALA A 173 -12.36 -1.49 9.19
C ALA A 173 -12.44 -1.63 10.73
N ALA A 174 -11.57 -2.43 11.33
CA ALA A 174 -11.62 -2.79 12.75
C ALA A 174 -10.77 -1.88 13.66
N ILE A 175 -9.83 -1.11 13.10
CA ILE A 175 -8.89 -0.28 13.86
C ILE A 175 -8.63 1.06 13.17
N HIS A 176 -8.52 2.12 13.97
CA HIS A 176 -8.18 3.44 13.45
C HIS A 176 -6.75 3.43 12.82
N PRO A 177 -6.54 4.05 11.64
CA PRO A 177 -5.26 4.04 10.93
C PRO A 177 -4.04 4.43 11.77
N VAL A 178 -4.14 5.50 12.55
CA VAL A 178 -3.05 5.98 13.41
C VAL A 178 -2.75 4.98 14.53
N THR A 179 -3.80 4.40 15.15
CA THR A 179 -3.65 3.35 16.16
C THR A 179 -3.01 2.09 15.57
N MET A 180 -3.44 1.69 14.36
CA MET A 180 -2.82 0.57 13.62
C MET A 180 -1.33 0.80 13.41
N GLN A 181 -0.95 2.01 13.03
CA GLN A 181 0.45 2.37 12.78
C GLN A 181 1.28 2.34 14.08
N LEU A 182 0.73 2.85 15.20
CA LEU A 182 1.39 2.76 16.51
C LEU A 182 1.62 1.30 16.93
N HIS A 183 0.60 0.44 16.86
CA HIS A 183 0.72 -0.97 17.23
C HIS A 183 1.69 -1.72 16.32
N THR A 184 1.71 -1.41 15.01
CA THR A 184 2.70 -1.97 14.09
C THR A 184 4.11 -1.57 14.47
N SER A 185 4.31 -0.31 14.89
CA SER A 185 5.62 0.16 15.34
C SER A 185 6.05 -0.53 16.65
N ILE A 186 5.15 -0.67 17.62
CA ILE A 186 5.42 -1.40 18.87
C ILE A 186 5.76 -2.85 18.56
N ALA A 187 4.97 -3.55 17.75
CA ALA A 187 5.24 -4.93 17.37
C ALA A 187 6.57 -5.03 16.60
N GLY A 188 6.89 -4.07 15.72
CA GLY A 188 8.17 -4.01 15.02
C GLY A 188 9.36 -3.90 15.97
N VAL A 189 9.27 -3.03 16.98
CA VAL A 189 10.31 -2.90 18.03
C VAL A 189 10.45 -4.21 18.82
N VAL A 190 9.33 -4.79 19.27
CA VAL A 190 9.32 -6.04 20.04
C VAL A 190 9.92 -7.20 19.24
N LEU A 191 9.75 -7.24 17.94
CA LEU A 191 10.31 -8.29 17.08
C LEU A 191 11.79 -8.01 16.72
N CYS A 192 12.17 -6.77 16.43
CA CYS A 192 13.51 -6.42 15.99
C CYS A 192 14.52 -6.36 17.17
N LEU A 193 14.12 -5.81 18.31
CA LEU A 193 15.04 -5.56 19.42
C LEU A 193 15.71 -6.81 19.96
N PRO A 194 14.99 -7.94 20.22
CA PRO A 194 15.64 -9.19 20.66
C PRO A 194 16.67 -9.72 19.65
N VAL A 195 16.36 -9.59 18.34
CA VAL A 195 17.28 -10.02 17.27
C VAL A 195 18.58 -9.22 17.32
N LEU A 196 18.49 -7.89 17.47
CA LEU A 196 19.67 -7.03 17.58
C LEU A 196 20.47 -7.29 18.88
N VAL A 197 19.76 -7.52 20.00
CA VAL A 197 20.43 -7.83 21.28
C VAL A 197 21.20 -9.15 21.18
N LEU A 198 20.61 -10.17 20.56
CA LEU A 198 21.26 -11.47 20.36
C LEU A 198 22.39 -11.41 19.32
N ALA A 199 22.30 -10.51 18.35
CA ALA A 199 23.30 -10.31 17.32
C ALA A 199 24.47 -9.41 17.79
N ASN A 200 24.35 -8.76 18.93
CA ASN A 200 25.38 -7.85 19.44
C ASN A 200 26.69 -8.61 19.72
N GLY A 201 27.78 -8.18 19.07
CA GLY A 201 29.08 -8.83 19.15
C GLY A 201 29.20 -10.13 18.32
N SER A 202 28.21 -10.44 17.48
CA SER A 202 28.23 -11.63 16.62
C SER A 202 29.16 -11.52 15.41
N GLY A 203 29.53 -10.29 15.01
CA GLY A 203 30.27 -10.01 13.78
C GLY A 203 29.43 -10.14 12.49
N LEU A 204 28.10 -10.34 12.62
CA LEU A 204 27.19 -10.39 11.47
C LEU A 204 26.98 -8.96 10.91
N ALA A 205 27.66 -8.62 9.83
CA ALA A 205 27.70 -7.26 9.27
C ALA A 205 26.32 -6.59 9.07
N THR A 206 25.25 -7.37 8.87
CA THR A 206 23.90 -6.84 8.63
C THR A 206 23.05 -6.71 9.91
N LEU A 207 23.45 -7.35 11.02
CA LEU A 207 22.65 -7.45 12.25
C LEU A 207 23.39 -6.98 13.51
N ASP A 208 24.74 -7.03 13.53
CA ASP A 208 25.54 -6.64 14.69
C ASP A 208 25.43 -5.13 14.92
N PRO A 209 24.73 -4.66 15.97
CA PRO A 209 24.44 -3.25 16.14
C PRO A 209 25.69 -2.45 16.49
N VAL A 210 25.80 -1.26 15.92
CA VAL A 210 26.90 -0.31 16.18
C VAL A 210 26.35 0.96 16.82
N LEU A 211 27.20 1.64 17.61
CA LEU A 211 26.84 2.96 18.12
C LEU A 211 26.94 3.98 16.96
N PRO A 212 25.82 4.61 16.55
CA PRO A 212 25.85 5.61 15.49
C PRO A 212 26.71 6.81 15.91
N GLN A 213 27.48 7.37 14.96
CA GLN A 213 28.31 8.52 15.21
C GLN A 213 27.91 9.69 14.33
N GLY A 214 28.01 10.92 14.85
CA GLY A 214 27.81 12.15 14.10
C GLY A 214 26.47 12.18 13.34
N ILE A 215 26.52 12.36 12.04
CA ILE A 215 25.36 12.54 11.15
C ILE A 215 24.48 11.28 11.02
N PHE A 216 24.98 10.09 11.37
CA PHE A 216 24.20 8.85 11.24
C PHE A 216 22.98 8.81 12.19
N TRP A 217 23.01 9.53 13.30
CA TRP A 217 21.82 9.74 14.14
C TRP A 217 20.71 10.46 13.37
N LEU A 218 21.08 11.47 12.56
CA LEU A 218 20.11 12.20 11.73
C LEU A 218 19.51 11.29 10.65
N TRP A 219 20.31 10.45 10.00
CA TRP A 219 19.81 9.51 9.00
C TRP A 219 18.88 8.47 9.61
N LEU A 220 19.22 7.89 10.77
CA LEU A 220 18.34 6.95 11.47
C LEU A 220 17.03 7.61 11.92
N PHE A 221 17.09 8.85 12.42
CA PHE A 221 15.88 9.61 12.71
C PHE A 221 15.07 9.87 11.44
N GLY A 222 15.73 10.27 10.35
CA GLY A 222 15.13 10.52 9.05
C GLY A 222 14.36 9.30 8.52
N VAL A 223 14.93 8.11 8.64
CA VAL A 223 14.25 6.86 8.24
C VAL A 223 12.89 6.71 8.92
N GLY A 224 12.81 6.83 10.22
CA GLY A 224 11.55 6.70 10.94
C GLY A 224 10.62 7.89 10.79
N PHE A 225 11.17 9.10 10.68
CA PHE A 225 10.41 10.34 10.48
C PHE A 225 9.68 10.36 9.13
N TRP A 226 10.42 10.12 8.05
CA TRP A 226 9.83 10.06 6.71
C TRP A 226 8.87 8.89 6.57
N ALA A 227 9.18 7.72 7.17
CA ALA A 227 8.25 6.60 7.23
C ALA A 227 6.94 6.98 7.93
N ALA A 228 7.00 7.65 9.08
CA ALA A 228 5.82 8.09 9.81
C ALA A 228 4.96 9.04 8.97
N LEU A 229 5.58 10.06 8.36
CA LEU A 229 4.90 11.05 7.55
C LEU A 229 4.29 10.44 6.27
N ALA A 230 5.09 9.67 5.52
CA ALA A 230 4.63 9.03 4.30
C ALA A 230 3.44 8.11 4.56
N HIS A 231 3.55 7.21 5.54
CA HIS A 231 2.48 6.26 5.85
C HIS A 231 1.22 6.92 6.41
N ILE A 232 1.33 8.04 7.14
CA ILE A 232 0.16 8.84 7.53
C ILE A 232 -0.51 9.42 6.29
N CYS A 233 0.25 10.07 5.41
CA CYS A 233 -0.29 10.64 4.17
C CYS A 233 -1.01 9.58 3.34
N MET A 234 -0.40 8.43 3.10
CA MET A 234 -0.99 7.31 2.37
C MET A 234 -2.29 6.81 3.03
N THR A 235 -2.27 6.62 4.35
CA THR A 235 -3.42 6.09 5.08
C THR A 235 -4.62 7.04 5.02
N TYR A 236 -4.40 8.34 5.20
CA TYR A 236 -5.46 9.33 5.05
C TYR A 236 -5.87 9.54 3.61
N ALA A 237 -4.97 9.46 2.64
CA ALA A 237 -5.32 9.49 1.22
C ALA A 237 -6.34 8.40 0.89
N LEU A 238 -6.09 7.17 1.31
CA LEU A 238 -6.99 6.02 1.13
C LEU A 238 -8.34 6.17 1.87
N LYS A 239 -8.38 6.97 2.94
CA LYS A 239 -9.62 7.30 3.64
C LYS A 239 -10.47 8.31 2.87
N PHE A 240 -9.84 9.25 2.15
CA PHE A 240 -10.53 10.33 1.44
C PHE A 240 -10.87 9.99 0.00
N ALA A 241 -10.10 9.14 -0.66
CA ALA A 241 -10.30 8.79 -2.07
C ALA A 241 -10.16 7.27 -2.31
N PRO A 242 -10.88 6.74 -3.30
CA PRO A 242 -10.77 5.33 -3.67
C PRO A 242 -9.34 4.98 -4.11
N SER A 243 -8.87 3.79 -3.76
CA SER A 243 -7.55 3.29 -4.15
C SER A 243 -7.34 3.34 -5.68
N ALA A 244 -8.37 3.05 -6.46
CA ALA A 244 -8.33 3.15 -7.92
C ALA A 244 -8.03 4.57 -8.46
N THR A 245 -8.33 5.62 -7.70
CA THR A 245 -7.98 7.01 -8.06
C THR A 245 -6.55 7.34 -7.64
N LEU A 246 -6.08 6.77 -6.54
CA LEU A 246 -4.80 7.10 -5.93
C LEU A 246 -3.63 6.28 -6.49
N ALA A 247 -3.88 5.03 -6.89
CA ALA A 247 -2.84 4.12 -7.34
C ALA A 247 -1.97 4.65 -8.52
N PRO A 248 -2.54 5.38 -9.54
CA PRO A 248 -1.69 5.99 -10.57
C PRO A 248 -0.66 6.97 -10.03
N LEU A 249 -1.00 7.64 -8.93
CA LEU A 249 -0.13 8.66 -8.34
C LEU A 249 1.09 8.06 -7.64
N GLN A 250 1.01 6.80 -7.19
CA GLN A 250 2.15 6.10 -6.61
C GLN A 250 3.32 5.94 -7.59
N TYR A 251 3.03 5.78 -8.89
CA TYR A 251 4.10 5.68 -9.89
C TYR A 251 4.94 6.96 -10.04
N LEU A 252 4.45 8.12 -9.53
CA LEU A 252 5.26 9.34 -9.45
C LEU A 252 6.43 9.21 -8.47
N GLU A 253 6.34 8.29 -7.51
CA GLU A 253 7.41 7.97 -6.58
C GLU A 253 8.70 7.59 -7.30
N ILE A 254 8.61 6.83 -8.42
CA ILE A 254 9.81 6.45 -9.17
C ILE A 254 10.52 7.66 -9.80
N ILE A 255 9.76 8.68 -10.22
CA ILE A 255 10.32 9.91 -10.80
C ILE A 255 11.12 10.66 -9.71
N VAL A 256 10.53 10.76 -8.51
CA VAL A 256 11.20 11.40 -7.37
C VAL A 256 12.42 10.58 -6.92
N ALA A 257 12.30 9.25 -6.90
CA ALA A 257 13.40 8.35 -6.55
C ALA A 257 14.58 8.45 -7.53
N VAL A 258 14.30 8.53 -8.85
CA VAL A 258 15.33 8.75 -9.88
C VAL A 258 16.00 10.12 -9.68
N ALA A 259 15.20 11.17 -9.47
CA ALA A 259 15.73 12.52 -9.27
C ALA A 259 16.61 12.61 -8.01
N LEU A 260 16.15 12.08 -6.87
CA LEU A 260 16.91 12.06 -5.63
C LEU A 260 18.13 11.13 -5.72
N GLY A 261 18.01 9.97 -6.38
CA GLY A 261 19.11 9.05 -6.64
C GLY A 261 20.23 9.73 -7.41
N TYR A 262 19.87 10.47 -8.46
CA TYR A 262 20.84 11.24 -9.24
C TYR A 262 21.44 12.41 -8.45
N LEU A 263 20.62 13.20 -7.77
CA LEU A 263 21.07 14.40 -7.05
C LEU A 263 21.95 14.06 -5.83
N VAL A 264 21.65 12.98 -5.12
CA VAL A 264 22.33 12.65 -3.85
C VAL A 264 23.47 11.65 -4.05
N PHE A 265 23.32 10.68 -4.98
CA PHE A 265 24.26 9.58 -5.17
C PHE A 265 24.93 9.59 -6.55
N GLY A 266 24.47 10.40 -7.50
CA GLY A 266 24.93 10.36 -8.89
C GLY A 266 24.40 9.14 -9.67
N ASP A 267 23.47 8.38 -9.10
CA ASP A 267 22.92 7.16 -9.68
C ASP A 267 21.90 7.51 -10.77
N PHE A 268 22.15 7.10 -12.02
CA PHE A 268 21.19 7.24 -13.11
C PHE A 268 20.89 5.89 -13.75
N PRO A 269 19.60 5.51 -13.92
CA PRO A 269 19.24 4.22 -14.48
C PRO A 269 19.79 4.02 -15.90
N ASN A 270 20.25 2.81 -16.21
CA ASN A 270 20.67 2.46 -17.56
C ASN A 270 19.47 2.31 -18.52
N ALA A 271 19.73 2.20 -19.82
CA ALA A 271 18.67 2.14 -20.84
C ALA A 271 17.71 0.96 -20.65
N LEU A 272 18.22 -0.19 -20.19
CA LEU A 272 17.41 -1.39 -19.97
C LEU A 272 16.52 -1.25 -18.73
N THR A 273 17.04 -0.65 -17.66
CA THR A 273 16.26 -0.27 -16.48
C THR A 273 15.16 0.73 -16.86
N TRP A 274 15.45 1.75 -17.68
CA TRP A 274 14.45 2.68 -18.19
C TRP A 274 13.34 1.98 -18.97
N ALA A 275 13.68 1.04 -19.86
CA ALA A 275 12.69 0.25 -20.59
C ALA A 275 11.80 -0.56 -19.63
N GLY A 276 12.40 -1.17 -18.61
CA GLY A 276 11.67 -1.89 -17.56
C GLY A 276 10.74 -0.98 -16.76
N ILE A 277 11.21 0.18 -16.30
CA ILE A 277 10.41 1.20 -15.59
C ILE A 277 9.20 1.61 -16.43
N VAL A 278 9.41 1.94 -17.72
CA VAL A 278 8.33 2.32 -18.63
C VAL A 278 7.29 1.21 -18.77
N LEU A 279 7.71 -0.05 -18.93
CA LEU A 279 6.80 -1.19 -19.02
C LEU A 279 6.00 -1.40 -17.73
N ILE A 280 6.64 -1.33 -16.56
CA ILE A 280 5.98 -1.50 -15.25
C ILE A 280 4.95 -0.38 -15.06
N VAL A 281 5.35 0.87 -15.23
CA VAL A 281 4.48 2.03 -15.07
C VAL A 281 3.32 2.00 -16.06
N ALA A 282 3.59 1.73 -17.35
CA ALA A 282 2.55 1.68 -18.38
C ALA A 282 1.54 0.54 -18.11
N SER A 283 2.00 -0.65 -17.72
CA SER A 283 1.12 -1.77 -17.40
C SER A 283 0.27 -1.50 -16.14
N GLY A 284 0.86 -0.89 -15.12
CA GLY A 284 0.15 -0.48 -13.92
C GLY A 284 -0.90 0.60 -14.19
N LEU A 285 -0.56 1.65 -14.93
CA LEU A 285 -1.50 2.70 -15.33
C LEU A 285 -2.63 2.16 -16.21
N TYR A 286 -2.33 1.26 -17.15
CA TYR A 286 -3.35 0.59 -17.94
C TYR A 286 -4.34 -0.18 -17.07
N LEU A 287 -3.84 -0.96 -16.10
CA LEU A 287 -4.67 -1.72 -15.18
C LEU A 287 -5.64 -0.82 -14.42
N ILE A 288 -5.12 0.28 -13.85
CA ILE A 288 -5.89 1.20 -13.01
C ILE A 288 -6.94 1.98 -13.82
N THR A 289 -6.56 2.52 -14.98
CA THR A 289 -7.50 3.26 -15.84
C THR A 289 -8.66 2.37 -16.27
N ARG A 290 -8.38 1.11 -16.53
CA ARG A 290 -9.39 0.11 -16.88
C ARG A 290 -10.36 -0.19 -15.73
N GLU A 291 -9.85 -0.33 -14.52
CA GLU A 291 -10.70 -0.51 -13.34
C GLU A 291 -11.65 0.66 -13.10
N GLN A 292 -11.16 1.88 -13.30
CA GLN A 292 -12.00 3.08 -13.20
C GLN A 292 -13.11 3.09 -14.24
N VAL A 293 -12.83 2.68 -15.48
CA VAL A 293 -13.83 2.60 -16.55
C VAL A 293 -14.90 1.55 -16.21
N VAL A 294 -14.50 0.37 -15.74
CA VAL A 294 -15.45 -0.70 -15.37
C VAL A 294 -16.32 -0.26 -14.19
N ALA A 295 -15.73 0.31 -13.15
CA ALA A 295 -16.46 0.80 -11.98
C ALA A 295 -17.46 1.93 -12.35
N ARG A 296 -17.09 2.84 -13.27
CA ARG A 296 -18.01 3.88 -13.78
C ARG A 296 -19.18 3.25 -14.52
N ARG A 297 -18.95 2.29 -15.42
CA ARG A 297 -20.01 1.61 -16.18
C ARG A 297 -20.99 0.88 -15.25
N GLN A 298 -20.53 0.21 -14.23
CA GLN A 298 -21.38 -0.46 -13.25
C GLN A 298 -22.25 0.54 -12.47
N ARG A 299 -21.70 1.68 -12.05
CA ARG A 299 -22.47 2.75 -11.39
C ARG A 299 -23.54 3.34 -12.30
N THR A 300 -23.26 3.54 -13.58
CA THR A 300 -24.23 4.07 -14.54
C THR A 300 -25.34 3.06 -14.81
N ALA A 301 -25.02 1.75 -14.88
CA ALA A 301 -26.00 0.70 -15.07
C ALA A 301 -26.95 0.53 -13.86
N THR A 302 -26.44 0.71 -12.64
CA THR A 302 -27.27 0.67 -11.42
C THR A 302 -28.06 1.96 -11.17
N ALA A 303 -27.66 3.09 -11.77
CA ALA A 303 -28.37 4.37 -11.69
C ALA A 303 -29.44 4.55 -12.78
N SER A 304 -29.53 3.64 -13.73
CA SER A 304 -30.62 3.64 -14.72
C SER A 304 -31.94 3.31 -14.02
N PRO A 305 -32.99 4.15 -14.12
CA PRO A 305 -34.29 3.85 -13.50
C PRO A 305 -34.76 2.50 -14.00
N ALA A 306 -35.28 1.66 -13.07
CA ALA A 306 -35.96 0.43 -13.40
C ALA A 306 -37.03 0.75 -14.48
N PRO A 307 -37.19 -0.11 -15.52
CA PRO A 307 -38.24 0.09 -16.51
C PRO A 307 -39.55 0.30 -15.75
N ALA A 308 -40.21 1.41 -16.06
CA ALA A 308 -41.48 1.74 -15.44
C ALA A 308 -42.39 0.52 -15.53
N HIS A 309 -42.83 0.02 -14.38
CA HIS A 309 -43.83 -1.04 -14.34
C HIS A 309 -44.98 -0.58 -15.25
N PRO A 310 -45.45 -1.40 -16.21
CA PRO A 310 -46.62 -1.04 -16.99
C PRO A 310 -47.75 -0.74 -16.00
N ALA A 311 -48.35 0.42 -16.15
CA ALA A 311 -49.49 0.82 -15.32
C ALA A 311 -50.46 -0.34 -15.22
N PRO A 312 -51.03 -0.64 -14.04
CA PRO A 312 -52.03 -1.70 -13.91
C PRO A 312 -53.18 -1.36 -14.87
N HIS A 313 -53.54 -2.30 -15.72
CA HIS A 313 -54.71 -2.20 -16.58
C HIS A 313 -55.91 -1.72 -15.74
N PRO A 314 -56.69 -0.70 -16.20
CA PRO A 314 -57.86 -0.28 -15.48
C PRO A 314 -58.77 -1.53 -15.35
N ALA A 315 -58.99 -1.94 -14.08
CA ALA A 315 -59.86 -3.06 -13.78
C ALA A 315 -61.21 -2.79 -14.43
N GLY A 316 -61.63 -3.71 -15.32
CA GLY A 316 -62.92 -3.67 -15.95
C GLY A 316 -63.99 -3.47 -14.90
N ARG A 317 -64.92 -2.54 -15.14
CA ARG A 317 -66.07 -2.28 -14.31
C ARG A 317 -66.78 -3.62 -14.01
N VAL A 318 -66.71 -4.05 -12.78
CA VAL A 318 -67.57 -5.13 -12.31
C VAL A 318 -69.03 -4.64 -12.43
N PRO A 319 -69.92 -5.33 -13.13
CA PRO A 319 -71.32 -4.97 -13.21
C PRO A 319 -71.94 -5.03 -11.79
N ALA A 320 -72.72 -4.03 -11.45
CA ALA A 320 -73.43 -3.98 -10.16
C ALA A 320 -74.38 -5.19 -10.03
N PRO A 321 -74.44 -5.81 -8.85
CA PRO A 321 -75.41 -6.92 -8.61
C PRO A 321 -76.86 -6.41 -8.77
N PRO A 322 -77.78 -7.24 -9.24
CA PRO A 322 -79.19 -6.89 -9.42
C PRO A 322 -79.83 -6.62 -8.04
N ALA A 323 -80.71 -5.60 -8.02
CA ALA A 323 -81.43 -5.20 -6.81
C ALA A 323 -82.33 -6.35 -6.33
N SER A 324 -82.19 -6.66 -5.03
CA SER A 324 -83.07 -7.65 -4.35
C SER A 324 -84.50 -7.14 -4.29
N PRO A 325 -85.54 -7.98 -4.55
CA PRO A 325 -86.94 -7.52 -4.46
C PRO A 325 -87.36 -7.27 -3.03
N ALA A 326 -88.04 -6.17 -2.85
CA ALA A 326 -88.65 -5.76 -1.56
C ALA A 326 -89.59 -6.81 -1.06
N ARG A 327 -89.41 -7.26 0.18
CA ARG A 327 -90.37 -8.04 0.91
C ARG A 327 -91.52 -7.09 1.32
N GLN A 328 -92.67 -7.30 0.70
CA GLN A 328 -93.92 -6.80 1.27
C GLN A 328 -94.32 -7.57 2.53
N SER A 329 -94.37 -6.91 3.67
CA SER A 329 -94.96 -7.44 4.85
C SER A 329 -96.43 -7.10 4.84
N ALA A 330 -97.25 -8.11 4.78
CA ALA A 330 -98.68 -8.03 5.09
C ALA A 330 -98.89 -8.49 6.53
N GLY A 331 -99.76 -7.85 7.24
CA GLY A 331 -100.36 -8.26 8.48
C GLY A 331 -100.02 -7.45 9.69
#